data_85532ea9a69aa9b106140e3d9b0e215e
#
_entry.id   85532ea9a69aa9b106140e3d9b0e215e
#
_cell.length_a   1.000
_cell.length_b   1.000
_cell.length_c   1.000
_cell.angle_alpha   90.00
_cell.angle_beta   90.00
_cell.angle_gamma   90.00
#
_symmetry.space_group_name_H-M   'P 1'
#
loop_
_entity.id
_entity.type
_entity.pdbx_description
1 polymer ?
#
loop_
_entity_poly.entity_id
_entity_poly.type
_entity_poly.pdbx_seq_one_letter_code
_entity_poly.pdbx_strand_id
1 'polypeptide(L)'
;MSISSKLLYELNPPKLLTNDQFDKINLDVQMRGFIEKASSALEFVSGLHITDSVLGFPRVSSVTAASVLRNAGIETKLSCSLRTSDRNLISIFQFMSEAIQNKVQGVLILKGDSPYWGPDLPTLKASEVIKALSRYRINEEIELYLSSPNRIINNRSFNNKLKSKPHALITQSISSISDLSNIIGFAKPYGINIIPCIMCPSERNLSSAQKIGLDWSSYSSNPLKFIKEAATISHKVLLSSPNSFNDGLELMKSLKEISL
;
A
#
# COMPACT_ATOMS: atom_id res chain seq x y z
N MET A 1 6.38 -9.14 -21.01
CA MET A 1 6.85 -8.78 -19.66
C MET A 1 6.30 -9.79 -18.68
N SER A 2 7.13 -10.38 -17.84
CA SER A 2 6.70 -11.26 -16.75
C SER A 2 5.74 -10.52 -15.83
N ILE A 3 4.71 -11.19 -15.30
CA ILE A 3 3.77 -10.61 -14.35
C ILE A 3 4.49 -10.12 -13.08
N SER A 4 5.53 -10.83 -12.64
CA SER A 4 6.33 -10.47 -11.47
C SER A 4 6.91 -9.05 -11.57
N SER A 5 7.25 -8.55 -12.77
CA SER A 5 7.75 -7.19 -12.99
C SER A 5 6.69 -6.10 -12.71
N LYS A 6 5.42 -6.48 -12.67
CA LYS A 6 4.29 -5.60 -12.37
C LYS A 6 3.74 -5.76 -10.96
N LEU A 7 4.13 -6.80 -10.22
CA LEU A 7 3.62 -7.05 -8.88
C LEU A 7 4.37 -6.24 -7.83
N LEU A 8 3.61 -5.65 -6.92
CA LEU A 8 4.04 -5.14 -5.63
C LEU A 8 3.39 -6.01 -4.54
N TYR A 9 4.06 -6.19 -3.42
CA TYR A 9 3.49 -6.90 -2.27
C TYR A 9 3.42 -6.01 -1.04
N GLU A 10 2.27 -6.05 -0.36
CA GLU A 10 2.02 -5.28 0.85
C GLU A 10 2.54 -6.00 2.08
N LEU A 11 3.33 -5.30 2.89
CA LEU A 11 3.84 -5.78 4.17
C LEU A 11 3.41 -4.85 5.30
N ASN A 12 2.88 -5.44 6.35
CA ASN A 12 2.57 -4.75 7.59
C ASN A 12 3.78 -4.76 8.52
N PRO A 13 4.30 -3.60 8.95
CA PRO A 13 5.33 -3.55 9.97
C PRO A 13 4.82 -4.15 11.30
N PRO A 14 5.73 -4.61 12.18
CA PRO A 14 5.36 -5.12 13.51
C PRO A 14 4.54 -4.14 14.32
N LYS A 15 3.64 -4.66 15.13
CA LYS A 15 2.91 -3.88 16.14
C LYS A 15 3.87 -3.46 17.24
N LEU A 16 3.70 -2.24 17.76
CA LEU A 16 4.51 -1.76 18.89
C LEU A 16 4.10 -2.38 20.22
N LEU A 17 2.84 -2.78 20.31
CA LEU A 17 2.29 -3.30 21.56
C LEU A 17 1.83 -4.73 21.38
N THR A 18 2.11 -5.55 22.37
CA THR A 18 1.59 -6.91 22.56
C THR A 18 0.86 -6.95 23.89
N ASN A 19 -0.41 -7.36 23.90
CA ASN A 19 -1.26 -7.31 25.10
C ASN A 19 -1.24 -5.94 25.80
N ASP A 20 -1.35 -4.87 24.98
CA ASP A 20 -1.34 -3.46 25.40
C ASP A 20 -0.06 -3.02 26.16
N GLN A 21 1.03 -3.78 26.04
CA GLN A 21 2.33 -3.47 26.63
C GLN A 21 3.42 -3.43 25.57
N PHE A 22 4.38 -2.51 25.75
CA PHE A 22 5.58 -2.47 24.93
C PHE A 22 6.55 -3.54 25.39
N ASP A 23 6.88 -4.45 24.47
CA ASP A 23 7.85 -5.52 24.70
C ASP A 23 8.94 -5.45 23.64
N LYS A 24 10.12 -4.95 24.06
CA LYS A 24 11.27 -4.79 23.17
C LYS A 24 11.76 -6.12 22.59
N ILE A 25 11.81 -7.18 23.41
CA ILE A 25 12.31 -8.48 22.97
C ILE A 25 11.40 -9.06 21.89
N ASN A 26 10.09 -9.00 22.11
CA ASN A 26 9.11 -9.44 21.14
C ASN A 26 9.15 -8.58 19.87
N LEU A 27 9.33 -7.28 20.00
CA LEU A 27 9.47 -6.39 18.85
C LEU A 27 10.69 -6.76 18.00
N ASP A 28 11.84 -7.03 18.61
CA ASP A 28 13.06 -7.46 17.92
C ASP A 28 12.85 -8.80 17.19
N VAL A 29 12.10 -9.74 17.77
CA VAL A 29 11.71 -11.01 17.11
C VAL A 29 10.79 -10.74 15.90
N GLN A 30 9.77 -9.90 16.08
CA GLN A 30 8.84 -9.56 15.00
C GLN A 30 9.55 -8.82 13.87
N MET A 31 10.54 -7.95 14.16
CA MET A 31 11.34 -7.27 13.14
C MET A 31 12.19 -8.23 12.32
N ARG A 32 12.80 -9.25 12.95
CA ARG A 32 13.49 -10.32 12.19
C ARG A 32 12.54 -11.06 11.27
N GLY A 33 11.37 -11.47 11.75
CA GLY A 33 10.35 -12.11 10.92
C GLY A 33 9.81 -11.18 9.80
N PHE A 34 9.79 -9.87 10.00
CA PHE A 34 9.44 -8.90 8.96
C PHE A 34 10.49 -8.88 7.84
N ILE A 35 11.79 -8.90 8.17
CA ILE A 35 12.89 -8.98 7.20
C ILE A 35 12.82 -10.30 6.42
N GLU A 36 12.59 -11.43 7.10
CA GLU A 36 12.46 -12.76 6.47
C GLU A 36 11.31 -12.79 5.46
N LYS A 37 10.15 -12.24 5.82
CA LYS A 37 9.00 -12.11 4.90
C LYS A 37 9.35 -11.24 3.70
N ALA A 38 9.99 -10.10 3.92
CA ALA A 38 10.44 -9.23 2.83
C ALA A 38 11.37 -9.99 1.88
N SER A 39 12.40 -10.65 2.40
CA SER A 39 13.36 -11.43 1.61
C SER A 39 12.67 -12.54 0.81
N SER A 40 11.73 -13.28 1.43
CA SER A 40 11.00 -14.37 0.76
C SER A 40 10.11 -13.89 -0.38
N ALA A 41 9.63 -12.65 -0.34
CA ALA A 41 8.77 -12.10 -1.39
C ALA A 41 9.57 -11.61 -2.63
N LEU A 42 10.85 -11.26 -2.48
CA LEU A 42 11.65 -10.59 -3.53
C LEU A 42 11.72 -11.36 -4.86
N GLU A 43 11.68 -12.68 -4.80
CA GLU A 43 11.75 -13.52 -5.99
C GLU A 43 10.51 -13.39 -6.89
N PHE A 44 9.40 -12.93 -6.33
CA PHE A 44 8.08 -12.96 -6.97
C PHE A 44 7.55 -11.57 -7.34
N VAL A 45 8.14 -10.50 -6.80
CA VAL A 45 7.62 -9.13 -6.95
C VAL A 45 8.68 -8.14 -7.39
N SER A 46 8.26 -7.04 -7.98
CA SER A 46 9.14 -5.94 -8.41
C SER A 46 9.36 -4.89 -7.31
N GLY A 47 8.69 -5.02 -6.18
CA GLY A 47 8.82 -4.10 -5.05
C GLY A 47 7.89 -4.43 -3.90
N LEU A 48 8.14 -3.79 -2.76
CA LEU A 48 7.37 -3.95 -1.53
C LEU A 48 6.70 -2.63 -1.15
N HIS A 49 5.48 -2.72 -0.65
CA HIS A 49 4.75 -1.60 -0.07
C HIS A 49 4.59 -1.80 1.44
N ILE A 50 5.09 -0.85 2.23
CA ILE A 50 5.09 -0.94 3.69
C ILE A 50 3.98 -0.05 4.23
N THR A 51 3.01 -0.64 4.93
CA THR A 51 1.84 0.08 5.45
C THR A 51 2.20 0.92 6.69
N ASP A 52 1.34 1.89 7.02
CA ASP A 52 1.44 2.71 8.23
C ASP A 52 0.21 2.48 9.11
N SER A 53 0.42 1.95 10.32
CA SER A 53 -0.58 1.83 11.41
C SER A 53 -1.98 1.42 10.95
N VAL A 54 -2.07 0.30 10.24
CA VAL A 54 -3.32 -0.28 9.72
C VAL A 54 -4.33 -0.45 10.86
N LEU A 55 -5.60 -0.12 10.60
CA LEU A 55 -6.70 -0.09 11.57
C LEU A 55 -6.45 0.85 12.76
N GLY A 56 -5.62 1.88 12.58
CA GLY A 56 -5.29 2.83 13.65
C GLY A 56 -4.40 2.27 14.75
N PHE A 57 -3.95 1.02 14.64
CA PHE A 57 -3.14 0.36 15.65
C PHE A 57 -1.67 0.75 15.51
N PRO A 58 -0.96 1.19 16.57
CA PRO A 58 0.40 1.65 16.47
C PRO A 58 1.35 0.52 16.05
N ARG A 59 2.12 0.80 15.01
CA ARG A 59 3.14 -0.08 14.45
C ARG A 59 4.46 0.64 14.34
N VAL A 60 5.53 -0.10 14.11
CA VAL A 60 6.79 0.50 13.64
C VAL A 60 6.47 1.37 12.42
N SER A 61 6.97 2.60 12.40
CA SER A 61 6.71 3.51 11.29
C SER A 61 7.18 2.89 9.97
N SER A 62 6.44 3.12 8.92
CA SER A 62 6.73 2.52 7.60
C SER A 62 8.11 2.93 7.08
N VAL A 63 8.55 4.16 7.35
CA VAL A 63 9.89 4.63 6.95
C VAL A 63 11.00 4.01 7.80
N THR A 64 10.79 3.80 9.10
CA THR A 64 11.72 3.05 9.95
C THR A 64 11.82 1.60 9.50
N ALA A 65 10.70 0.96 9.18
CA ALA A 65 10.69 -0.39 8.64
C ALA A 65 11.43 -0.48 7.29
N ALA A 66 11.29 0.53 6.41
CA ALA A 66 12.04 0.64 5.16
C ALA A 66 13.55 0.77 5.41
N SER A 67 13.95 1.61 6.38
CA SER A 67 15.36 1.75 6.79
C SER A 67 15.96 0.43 7.27
N VAL A 68 15.21 -0.32 8.09
CA VAL A 68 15.65 -1.65 8.57
C VAL A 68 15.82 -2.63 7.39
N LEU A 69 14.91 -2.64 6.41
CA LEU A 69 15.06 -3.47 5.21
C LEU A 69 16.30 -3.07 4.40
N ARG A 70 16.56 -1.76 4.23
CA ARG A 70 17.78 -1.28 3.54
C ARG A 70 19.03 -1.74 4.27
N ASN A 71 19.09 -1.60 5.59
CA ASN A 71 20.21 -2.06 6.41
C ASN A 71 20.41 -3.58 6.37
N ALA A 72 19.35 -4.34 6.12
CA ALA A 72 19.38 -5.79 5.89
C ALA A 72 19.77 -6.18 4.45
N GLY A 73 20.12 -5.21 3.57
CA GLY A 73 20.53 -5.47 2.19
C GLY A 73 19.37 -5.67 1.20
N ILE A 74 18.15 -5.29 1.55
CA ILE A 74 17.01 -5.37 0.63
C ILE A 74 17.04 -4.20 -0.35
N GLU A 75 17.51 -4.43 -1.58
CA GLU A 75 17.69 -3.40 -2.62
C GLU A 75 16.48 -3.23 -3.56
N THR A 76 15.38 -3.93 -3.34
CA THR A 76 14.16 -3.81 -4.16
C THR A 76 13.50 -2.44 -4.05
N LYS A 77 12.57 -2.16 -4.96
CA LYS A 77 11.72 -0.96 -4.88
C LYS A 77 10.89 -0.98 -3.61
N LEU A 78 11.03 0.05 -2.78
CA LEU A 78 10.22 0.23 -1.57
C LEU A 78 9.28 1.41 -1.73
N SER A 79 8.05 1.25 -1.30
CA SER A 79 7.11 2.34 -1.09
C SER A 79 6.52 2.24 0.31
N CYS A 80 6.16 3.38 0.89
CA CYS A 80 5.64 3.49 2.25
C CYS A 80 4.28 4.16 2.27
N SER A 81 3.39 3.77 3.17
CA SER A 81 2.21 4.56 3.50
C SER A 81 2.54 5.65 4.52
N LEU A 82 1.87 6.78 4.38
CA LEU A 82 1.85 7.88 5.33
C LEU A 82 0.41 8.25 5.65
N ARG A 83 0.01 8.10 6.91
CA ARG A 83 -1.30 8.51 7.41
C ARG A 83 -1.28 10.01 7.74
N THR A 84 -2.34 10.72 7.36
CA THR A 84 -2.48 12.15 7.71
C THR A 84 -3.28 12.38 8.99
N SER A 85 -4.00 11.36 9.49
CA SER A 85 -4.83 11.46 10.70
C SER A 85 -4.04 11.80 11.97
N ASP A 86 -2.79 11.33 12.03
CA ASP A 86 -1.98 11.42 13.25
C ASP A 86 -0.83 12.44 13.08
N ARG A 87 -0.87 13.28 12.01
CA ARG A 87 0.28 14.10 11.63
C ARG A 87 -0.10 15.55 11.31
N ASN A 88 0.80 16.45 11.63
CA ASN A 88 0.81 17.82 11.12
C ASN A 88 1.81 17.95 9.95
N LEU A 89 1.86 19.12 9.29
CA LEU A 89 2.76 19.33 8.15
C LEU A 89 4.23 19.15 8.50
N ILE A 90 4.66 19.55 9.70
CA ILE A 90 6.08 19.40 10.11
C ILE A 90 6.45 17.92 10.12
N SER A 91 5.66 17.07 10.79
CA SER A 91 5.94 15.65 10.87
C SER A 91 5.81 14.94 9.50
N ILE A 92 4.97 15.47 8.60
CA ILE A 92 4.90 14.98 7.22
C ILE A 92 6.19 15.29 6.44
N PHE A 93 6.72 16.52 6.54
CA PHE A 93 7.99 16.88 5.91
C PHE A 93 9.17 16.09 6.48
N GLN A 94 9.21 15.86 7.80
CA GLN A 94 10.21 14.99 8.43
C GLN A 94 10.15 13.59 7.87
N PHE A 95 8.96 12.98 7.81
CA PHE A 95 8.75 11.66 7.22
C PHE A 95 9.22 11.60 5.75
N MET A 96 8.92 12.62 4.95
CA MET A 96 9.34 12.66 3.54
C MET A 96 10.86 12.75 3.42
N SER A 97 11.52 13.56 4.26
CA SER A 97 12.98 13.63 4.32
C SER A 97 13.60 12.27 4.66
N GLU A 98 13.06 11.59 5.67
CA GLU A 98 13.52 10.24 6.06
C GLU A 98 13.29 9.22 4.93
N ALA A 99 12.13 9.27 4.26
CA ALA A 99 11.82 8.40 3.14
C ALA A 99 12.81 8.57 1.97
N ILE A 100 13.14 9.82 1.62
CA ILE A 100 14.13 10.13 0.57
C ILE A 100 15.51 9.60 0.97
N GLN A 101 15.97 9.86 2.20
CA GLN A 101 17.27 9.41 2.70
C GLN A 101 17.39 7.88 2.71
N ASN A 102 16.29 7.16 2.99
CA ASN A 102 16.23 5.70 2.96
C ASN A 102 15.95 5.12 1.55
N LYS A 103 16.05 5.95 0.50
CA LYS A 103 15.83 5.52 -0.90
C LYS A 103 14.47 4.84 -1.10
N VAL A 104 13.45 5.33 -0.39
CA VAL A 104 12.05 4.95 -0.64
C VAL A 104 11.63 5.57 -1.96
N GLN A 105 11.03 4.77 -2.84
CA GLN A 105 10.70 5.19 -4.20
C GLN A 105 9.43 6.01 -4.28
N GLY A 106 8.47 5.72 -3.39
CA GLY A 106 7.20 6.44 -3.37
C GLY A 106 6.49 6.36 -2.03
N VAL A 107 5.66 7.36 -1.76
CA VAL A 107 4.86 7.45 -0.53
C VAL A 107 3.38 7.54 -0.86
N LEU A 108 2.60 6.57 -0.36
CA LEU A 108 1.15 6.60 -0.40
C LEU A 108 0.60 7.47 0.72
N ILE A 109 0.03 8.60 0.35
CA ILE A 109 -0.59 9.54 1.29
C ILE A 109 -2.08 9.21 1.39
N LEU A 110 -2.52 8.88 2.59
CA LEU A 110 -3.92 8.50 2.89
C LEU A 110 -4.37 9.12 4.21
N LYS A 111 -5.70 9.23 4.38
CA LYS A 111 -6.24 9.67 5.67
C LYS A 111 -5.85 8.69 6.78
N GLY A 112 -6.02 7.42 6.56
CA GLY A 112 -5.90 6.35 7.56
C GLY A 112 -7.21 6.12 8.32
N ASP A 113 -7.25 5.02 9.04
CA ASP A 113 -8.37 4.68 9.94
C ASP A 113 -8.31 5.57 11.19
N SER A 114 -9.41 5.66 11.95
CA SER A 114 -9.41 6.31 13.26
C SER A 114 -8.35 5.68 14.19
N PRO A 115 -7.67 6.47 15.02
CA PRO A 115 -6.68 5.94 15.94
C PRO A 115 -7.32 4.96 16.91
N TYR A 116 -6.60 3.90 17.26
CA TYR A 116 -7.08 2.89 18.21
C TYR A 116 -7.30 3.47 19.61
N TRP A 117 -6.50 4.47 20.00
CA TRP A 117 -6.66 5.22 21.24
C TRP A 117 -6.73 6.72 20.96
N GLY A 118 -7.47 7.41 21.82
CA GLY A 118 -7.60 8.85 21.77
C GLY A 118 -8.68 9.34 20.81
N PRO A 119 -8.94 10.64 20.82
CA PRO A 119 -9.94 11.25 19.96
C PRO A 119 -9.46 11.35 18.52
N ASP A 120 -10.39 11.34 17.57
CA ASP A 120 -10.14 11.78 16.21
C ASP A 120 -9.73 13.27 16.21
N LEU A 121 -8.58 13.56 15.65
CA LEU A 121 -8.10 14.93 15.49
C LEU A 121 -8.48 15.48 14.10
N PRO A 122 -8.56 16.81 13.94
CA PRO A 122 -8.70 17.43 12.63
C PRO A 122 -7.60 16.95 11.69
N THR A 123 -7.97 16.37 10.57
CA THR A 123 -7.07 15.68 9.66
C THR A 123 -6.79 16.51 8.42
N LEU A 124 -5.54 16.60 8.01
CA LEU A 124 -5.16 17.16 6.71
C LEU A 124 -5.70 16.26 5.59
N LYS A 125 -6.32 16.88 4.59
CA LYS A 125 -6.74 16.12 3.40
C LYS A 125 -5.53 15.65 2.61
N ALA A 126 -5.45 14.36 2.32
CA ALA A 126 -4.31 13.78 1.61
C ALA A 126 -3.99 14.48 0.27
N SER A 127 -5.02 14.93 -0.48
CA SER A 127 -4.83 15.69 -1.71
C SER A 127 -4.25 17.10 -1.48
N GLU A 128 -4.50 17.71 -0.31
CA GLU A 128 -3.90 19.00 0.06
C GLU A 128 -2.45 18.82 0.50
N VAL A 129 -2.15 17.71 1.17
CA VAL A 129 -0.77 17.33 1.50
C VAL A 129 0.06 17.14 0.22
N ILE A 130 -0.46 16.43 -0.80
CA ILE A 130 0.22 16.31 -2.10
C ILE A 130 0.53 17.69 -2.69
N LYS A 131 -0.45 18.60 -2.71
CA LYS A 131 -0.24 19.96 -3.22
C LYS A 131 0.83 20.74 -2.42
N ALA A 132 0.82 20.59 -1.09
CA ALA A 132 1.83 21.22 -0.24
C ALA A 132 3.23 20.67 -0.54
N LEU A 133 3.39 19.36 -0.60
CA LEU A 133 4.67 18.71 -0.93
C LEU A 133 5.17 19.10 -2.33
N SER A 134 4.27 19.14 -3.33
CA SER A 134 4.62 19.56 -4.70
C SER A 134 5.03 21.04 -4.77
N ARG A 135 4.41 21.92 -3.98
CA ARG A 135 4.81 23.33 -3.89
C ARG A 135 6.27 23.49 -3.45
N TYR A 136 6.76 22.58 -2.61
CA TYR A 136 8.15 22.56 -2.14
C TYR A 136 9.03 21.59 -2.94
N ARG A 137 8.56 21.11 -4.09
CA ARG A 137 9.28 20.27 -5.06
C ARG A 137 9.70 18.90 -4.51
N ILE A 138 9.09 18.43 -3.43
CA ILE A 138 9.36 17.09 -2.86
C ILE A 138 8.99 15.98 -3.87
N ASN A 139 7.98 16.23 -4.72
CA ASN A 139 7.58 15.30 -5.78
C ASN A 139 8.63 15.12 -6.92
N GLU A 140 9.70 15.89 -6.93
CA GLU A 140 10.82 15.71 -7.87
C GLU A 140 11.83 14.69 -7.33
N GLU A 141 11.86 14.47 -6.00
CA GLU A 141 12.78 13.56 -5.31
C GLU A 141 12.15 12.19 -5.00
N ILE A 142 10.82 12.13 -4.86
CA ILE A 142 10.10 10.92 -4.48
C ILE A 142 8.70 10.90 -5.09
N GLU A 143 8.26 9.73 -5.55
CA GLU A 143 6.92 9.59 -6.11
C GLU A 143 5.85 9.75 -5.03
N LEU A 144 4.85 10.59 -5.29
CA LEU A 144 3.71 10.80 -4.39
C LEU A 144 2.51 10.02 -4.91
N TYR A 145 2.02 9.08 -4.12
CA TYR A 145 0.81 8.32 -4.41
C TYR A 145 -0.36 8.81 -3.55
N LEU A 146 -1.57 8.65 -4.03
CA LEU A 146 -2.78 9.01 -3.30
C LEU A 146 -3.75 7.83 -3.27
N SER A 147 -4.38 7.59 -2.13
CA SER A 147 -5.38 6.54 -2.03
C SER A 147 -6.62 6.86 -2.87
N SER A 148 -7.18 5.85 -3.52
CA SER A 148 -8.39 5.92 -4.32
C SER A 148 -9.42 4.92 -3.80
N PRO A 149 -10.74 5.19 -3.91
CA PRO A 149 -11.75 4.16 -3.71
C PRO A 149 -11.59 3.06 -4.78
N ASN A 150 -12.14 1.91 -4.52
CA ASN A 150 -12.20 0.78 -5.47
C ASN A 150 -13.30 0.96 -6.55
N ARG A 151 -14.21 1.92 -6.35
CA ARG A 151 -15.27 2.30 -7.29
C ARG A 151 -15.53 3.81 -7.19
N ILE A 152 -15.76 4.46 -8.33
CA ILE A 152 -16.08 5.89 -8.35
C ILE A 152 -17.57 6.08 -8.07
N ILE A 153 -17.89 6.52 -6.85
CA ILE A 153 -19.25 6.87 -6.44
C ILE A 153 -19.48 8.38 -6.56
N ASN A 154 -18.46 9.18 -6.29
CA ASN A 154 -18.51 10.64 -6.28
C ASN A 154 -17.44 11.23 -7.19
N ASN A 155 -17.84 11.62 -8.39
CA ASN A 155 -16.96 12.19 -9.39
C ASN A 155 -16.26 13.48 -8.92
N ARG A 156 -16.92 14.33 -8.12
CA ARG A 156 -16.32 15.58 -7.63
C ARG A 156 -15.15 15.31 -6.69
N SER A 157 -15.33 14.37 -5.73
CA SER A 157 -14.26 13.98 -4.81
C SER A 157 -13.09 13.34 -5.55
N PHE A 158 -13.38 12.46 -6.51
CA PHE A 158 -12.37 11.80 -7.31
C PHE A 158 -11.59 12.80 -8.19
N ASN A 159 -12.28 13.73 -8.86
CA ASN A 159 -11.66 14.79 -9.64
C ASN A 159 -10.73 15.69 -8.80
N ASN A 160 -11.08 15.96 -7.54
CA ASN A 160 -10.20 16.71 -6.65
C ASN A 160 -8.89 15.96 -6.33
N LYS A 161 -8.94 14.62 -6.26
CA LYS A 161 -7.75 13.79 -6.14
C LYS A 161 -6.89 13.87 -7.42
N LEU A 162 -7.49 13.76 -8.59
CA LEU A 162 -6.78 13.88 -9.88
C LEU A 162 -6.14 15.27 -10.04
N LYS A 163 -6.83 16.34 -9.65
CA LYS A 163 -6.31 17.73 -9.71
C LYS A 163 -5.12 17.97 -8.78
N SER A 164 -4.86 17.11 -7.78
CA SER A 164 -3.66 17.21 -6.94
C SER A 164 -2.41 16.65 -7.64
N LYS A 165 -2.56 16.02 -8.81
CA LYS A 165 -1.50 15.49 -9.67
C LYS A 165 -0.54 14.54 -8.94
N PRO A 166 -1.04 13.47 -8.28
CA PRO A 166 -0.16 12.43 -7.77
C PRO A 166 0.49 11.67 -8.94
N HIS A 167 1.62 11.01 -8.72
CA HIS A 167 2.26 10.13 -9.70
C HIS A 167 1.40 8.88 -10.00
N ALA A 168 0.72 8.37 -8.96
CA ALA A 168 -0.23 7.27 -9.11
C ALA A 168 -1.35 7.34 -8.06
N LEU A 169 -2.47 6.68 -8.38
CA LEU A 169 -3.48 6.33 -7.39
C LEU A 169 -3.37 4.85 -7.04
N ILE A 170 -3.33 4.55 -5.74
CA ILE A 170 -3.45 3.17 -5.23
C ILE A 170 -4.90 2.99 -4.76
N THR A 171 -5.60 2.00 -5.32
CA THR A 171 -7.01 1.78 -4.95
C THR A 171 -7.14 1.05 -3.62
N GLN A 172 -8.30 1.16 -2.99
CA GLN A 172 -8.75 0.13 -2.05
C GLN A 172 -8.88 -1.20 -2.79
N SER A 173 -8.97 -2.31 -2.04
CA SER A 173 -9.08 -3.64 -2.65
C SER A 173 -10.25 -3.69 -3.65
N ILE A 174 -9.92 -4.05 -4.89
CA ILE A 174 -10.91 -4.16 -5.98
C ILE A 174 -11.50 -5.57 -6.05
N SER A 175 -12.72 -5.65 -6.55
CA SER A 175 -13.39 -6.92 -6.90
C SER A 175 -13.96 -6.93 -8.32
N SER A 176 -13.72 -5.88 -9.12
CA SER A 176 -14.29 -5.71 -10.45
C SER A 176 -13.27 -5.11 -11.42
N ILE A 177 -13.02 -5.81 -12.52
CA ILE A 177 -12.19 -5.30 -13.64
C ILE A 177 -12.89 -4.12 -14.34
N SER A 178 -14.23 -4.15 -14.40
CA SER A 178 -15.01 -3.03 -14.96
C SER A 178 -14.83 -1.75 -14.14
N ASP A 179 -14.91 -1.83 -12.81
CA ASP A 179 -14.67 -0.67 -11.94
C ASP A 179 -13.23 -0.16 -12.07
N LEU A 180 -12.24 -1.07 -12.15
CA LEU A 180 -10.85 -0.71 -12.40
C LEU A 180 -10.71 0.02 -13.75
N SER A 181 -11.32 -0.48 -14.81
CA SER A 181 -11.29 0.13 -16.15
C SER A 181 -11.88 1.54 -16.12
N ASN A 182 -12.97 1.74 -15.39
CA ASN A 182 -13.58 3.05 -15.19
C ASN A 182 -12.62 4.02 -14.48
N ILE A 183 -11.97 3.58 -13.40
CA ILE A 183 -10.99 4.39 -12.66
C ILE A 183 -9.83 4.79 -13.58
N ILE A 184 -9.30 3.85 -14.37
CA ILE A 184 -8.23 4.10 -15.33
C ILE A 184 -8.69 5.12 -16.38
N GLY A 185 -9.90 4.97 -16.93
CA GLY A 185 -10.48 5.88 -17.91
C GLY A 185 -10.54 7.34 -17.40
N PHE A 186 -10.95 7.53 -16.14
CA PHE A 186 -10.97 8.87 -15.52
C PHE A 186 -9.58 9.44 -15.23
N ALA A 187 -8.59 8.60 -14.89
CA ALA A 187 -7.25 9.04 -14.56
C ALA A 187 -6.37 9.33 -15.81
N LYS A 188 -6.63 8.62 -16.91
CA LYS A 188 -5.86 8.70 -18.15
C LYS A 188 -5.66 10.12 -18.69
N PRO A 189 -6.69 11.01 -18.76
CA PRO A 189 -6.51 12.38 -19.24
C PRO A 189 -5.57 13.24 -18.40
N TYR A 190 -5.31 12.82 -17.14
CA TYR A 190 -4.41 13.52 -16.23
C TYR A 190 -2.99 12.93 -16.22
N GLY A 191 -2.73 11.88 -17.01
CA GLY A 191 -1.45 11.18 -17.02
C GLY A 191 -1.13 10.42 -15.71
N ILE A 192 -2.16 10.08 -14.90
CA ILE A 192 -2.00 9.46 -13.59
C ILE A 192 -2.12 7.95 -13.74
N ASN A 193 -1.12 7.22 -13.22
CA ASN A 193 -1.11 5.77 -13.19
C ASN A 193 -2.07 5.23 -12.12
N ILE A 194 -2.67 4.06 -12.39
CA ILE A 194 -3.50 3.34 -11.41
C ILE A 194 -2.78 2.06 -10.99
N ILE A 195 -2.70 1.86 -9.68
CA ILE A 195 -2.19 0.64 -9.04
C ILE A 195 -3.34 0.02 -8.25
N PRO A 196 -4.06 -0.96 -8.81
CA PRO A 196 -5.11 -1.64 -8.08
C PRO A 196 -4.52 -2.47 -6.93
N CYS A 197 -5.16 -2.39 -5.76
CA CYS A 197 -4.92 -3.33 -4.67
C CYS A 197 -5.83 -4.55 -4.85
N ILE A 198 -5.29 -5.75 -4.72
CA ILE A 198 -6.03 -7.01 -4.77
C ILE A 198 -5.70 -7.81 -3.51
N MET A 199 -6.73 -8.17 -2.75
CA MET A 199 -6.55 -8.99 -1.56
C MET A 199 -6.52 -10.47 -1.95
N CYS A 200 -5.58 -11.22 -1.40
CA CYS A 200 -5.51 -12.67 -1.53
C CYS A 200 -6.77 -13.32 -0.91
N PRO A 201 -7.62 -14.00 -1.69
CA PRO A 201 -8.83 -14.63 -1.18
C PRO A 201 -8.48 -15.93 -0.47
N SER A 202 -8.39 -15.86 0.85
CA SER A 202 -8.16 -17.04 1.71
C SER A 202 -9.01 -16.95 2.98
N GLU A 203 -9.26 -18.09 3.63
CA GLU A 203 -10.02 -18.14 4.88
C GLU A 203 -9.42 -17.23 5.95
N ARG A 204 -8.08 -17.15 6.03
CA ARG A 204 -7.38 -16.29 7.00
C ARG A 204 -7.60 -14.81 6.73
N ASN A 205 -7.80 -14.42 5.48
CA ASN A 205 -8.05 -13.03 5.09
C ASN A 205 -9.54 -12.64 5.14
N LEU A 206 -10.46 -13.58 5.35
CA LEU A 206 -11.90 -13.34 5.32
C LEU A 206 -12.34 -12.24 6.30
N SER A 207 -11.82 -12.25 7.52
CA SER A 207 -12.15 -11.22 8.51
C SER A 207 -11.70 -9.81 8.09
N SER A 208 -10.59 -9.70 7.38
CA SER A 208 -10.11 -8.42 6.83
C SER A 208 -10.97 -7.96 5.65
N ALA A 209 -11.37 -8.88 4.76
CA ALA A 209 -12.28 -8.58 3.66
C ALA A 209 -13.63 -8.06 4.18
N GLN A 210 -14.21 -8.73 5.17
CA GLN A 210 -15.46 -8.32 5.80
C GLN A 210 -15.37 -6.93 6.43
N LYS A 211 -14.27 -6.61 7.14
CA LYS A 211 -14.06 -5.30 7.76
C LYS A 211 -14.07 -4.14 6.77
N ILE A 212 -13.55 -4.34 5.56
CA ILE A 212 -13.50 -3.30 4.52
C ILE A 212 -14.69 -3.40 3.55
N GLY A 213 -15.64 -4.32 3.77
CA GLY A 213 -16.78 -4.54 2.88
C GLY A 213 -16.40 -5.08 1.50
N LEU A 214 -15.30 -5.84 1.40
CA LEU A 214 -14.86 -6.45 0.16
C LEU A 214 -15.61 -7.76 -0.08
N ASP A 215 -16.37 -7.81 -1.16
CA ASP A 215 -16.88 -9.04 -1.74
C ASP A 215 -15.94 -9.51 -2.85
N TRP A 216 -15.23 -10.59 -2.61
CA TRP A 216 -14.31 -11.20 -3.58
C TRP A 216 -14.88 -12.43 -4.31
N SER A 217 -16.20 -12.68 -4.18
CA SER A 217 -16.87 -13.81 -4.84
C SER A 217 -16.61 -13.85 -6.34
N SER A 218 -16.45 -12.69 -6.97
CA SER A 218 -16.17 -12.55 -8.40
C SER A 218 -14.81 -13.12 -8.84
N TYR A 219 -13.83 -13.28 -7.92
CA TYR A 219 -12.50 -13.76 -8.30
C TYR A 219 -11.91 -14.83 -7.36
N SER A 220 -12.57 -15.16 -6.26
CA SER A 220 -12.05 -16.15 -5.29
C SER A 220 -11.84 -17.54 -5.89
N SER A 221 -12.64 -17.94 -6.86
CA SER A 221 -12.48 -19.22 -7.57
C SER A 221 -11.30 -19.23 -8.56
N ASN A 222 -10.88 -18.08 -9.07
CA ASN A 222 -9.74 -17.98 -10.00
C ASN A 222 -8.99 -16.65 -9.82
N PRO A 223 -8.30 -16.47 -8.68
CA PRO A 223 -7.59 -15.22 -8.39
C PRO A 223 -6.44 -14.93 -9.35
N LEU A 224 -5.80 -15.97 -9.89
CA LEU A 224 -4.69 -15.83 -10.85
C LEU A 224 -5.14 -15.14 -12.13
N LYS A 225 -6.30 -15.53 -12.67
CA LYS A 225 -6.88 -14.89 -13.86
C LYS A 225 -7.20 -13.43 -13.59
N PHE A 226 -7.86 -13.15 -12.48
CA PHE A 226 -8.23 -11.77 -12.10
C PHE A 226 -7.01 -10.86 -11.96
N ILE A 227 -5.94 -11.32 -11.29
CA ILE A 227 -4.70 -10.56 -11.13
C ILE A 227 -4.04 -10.31 -12.49
N LYS A 228 -4.01 -11.30 -13.38
CA LYS A 228 -3.48 -11.14 -14.74
C LYS A 228 -4.26 -10.10 -15.56
N GLU A 229 -5.58 -10.15 -15.51
CA GLU A 229 -6.44 -9.16 -16.17
C GLU A 229 -6.18 -7.74 -15.64
N ALA A 230 -6.15 -7.59 -14.31
CA ALA A 230 -5.82 -6.31 -13.69
C ALA A 230 -4.42 -5.81 -14.10
N ALA A 231 -3.40 -6.70 -14.11
CA ALA A 231 -2.04 -6.36 -14.51
C ALA A 231 -1.91 -6.02 -16.01
N THR A 232 -2.82 -6.49 -16.84
CA THR A 232 -2.84 -6.18 -18.28
C THR A 232 -3.25 -4.73 -18.52
N ILE A 233 -4.25 -4.24 -17.79
CA ILE A 233 -4.83 -2.91 -18.01
C ILE A 233 -4.24 -1.83 -17.10
N SER A 234 -3.51 -2.22 -16.03
CA SER A 234 -2.89 -1.29 -15.08
C SER A 234 -1.37 -1.22 -15.22
N HIS A 235 -0.76 -0.19 -14.63
CA HIS A 235 0.70 -0.04 -14.62
C HIS A 235 1.36 -1.10 -13.73
N LYS A 236 0.84 -1.28 -12.52
CA LYS A 236 1.26 -2.28 -11.53
C LYS A 236 0.06 -2.79 -10.76
N VAL A 237 0.23 -3.85 -10.00
CA VAL A 237 -0.77 -4.43 -9.10
C VAL A 237 -0.14 -4.56 -7.72
N LEU A 238 -0.84 -4.11 -6.68
CA LEU A 238 -0.48 -4.31 -5.29
C LEU A 238 -1.25 -5.52 -4.74
N LEU A 239 -0.53 -6.58 -4.37
CA LEU A 239 -1.12 -7.73 -3.69
C LEU A 239 -1.08 -7.52 -2.18
N SER A 240 -2.19 -7.77 -1.50
CA SER A 240 -2.33 -7.69 -0.06
C SER A 240 -2.79 -9.03 0.52
N SER A 241 -2.14 -9.49 1.58
CA SER A 241 -2.56 -10.67 2.37
C SER A 241 -2.36 -10.36 3.86
N PRO A 242 -3.24 -9.54 4.45
CA PRO A 242 -3.00 -8.89 5.73
C PRO A 242 -2.88 -9.84 6.92
N ASN A 243 -3.56 -10.99 6.88
CA ASN A 243 -3.60 -11.95 7.98
C ASN A 243 -2.76 -13.21 7.74
N SER A 244 -2.27 -13.43 6.52
CA SER A 244 -1.47 -14.60 6.18
C SER A 244 -0.44 -14.31 5.10
N PHE A 245 0.80 -14.09 5.51
CA PHE A 245 1.91 -13.95 4.57
C PHE A 245 2.05 -15.20 3.69
N ASN A 246 1.88 -16.40 4.25
CA ASN A 246 2.04 -17.65 3.51
C ASN A 246 1.02 -17.80 2.38
N ASP A 247 -0.25 -17.44 2.59
CA ASP A 247 -1.27 -17.49 1.54
C ASP A 247 -0.92 -16.51 0.41
N GLY A 248 -0.42 -15.32 0.75
CA GLY A 248 0.08 -14.35 -0.22
C GLY A 248 1.30 -14.87 -0.99
N LEU A 249 2.23 -15.54 -0.31
CA LEU A 249 3.42 -16.11 -0.91
C LEU A 249 3.07 -17.23 -1.90
N GLU A 250 2.18 -18.14 -1.54
CA GLU A 250 1.70 -19.20 -2.44
C GLU A 250 1.00 -18.64 -3.68
N LEU A 251 0.19 -17.59 -3.50
CA LEU A 251 -0.44 -16.89 -4.63
C LEU A 251 0.61 -16.28 -5.58
N MET A 252 1.67 -15.66 -5.03
CA MET A 252 2.76 -15.09 -5.83
C MET A 252 3.57 -16.16 -6.57
N LYS A 253 3.85 -17.32 -5.93
CA LYS A 253 4.50 -18.48 -6.57
C LYS A 253 3.69 -18.98 -7.77
N SER A 254 2.40 -19.22 -7.55
CA SER A 254 1.49 -19.67 -8.62
C SER A 254 1.41 -18.67 -9.78
N LEU A 255 1.46 -17.37 -9.51
CA LEU A 255 1.50 -16.32 -10.56
C LEU A 255 2.79 -16.40 -11.38
N LYS A 256 3.93 -16.71 -10.77
CA LYS A 256 5.21 -16.86 -11.46
C LYS A 256 5.22 -18.08 -12.38
N GLU A 257 4.76 -19.24 -11.88
CA GLU A 257 4.71 -20.50 -12.63
C GLU A 257 3.89 -20.41 -13.92
N ILE A 258 2.73 -19.76 -13.89
CA ILE A 258 1.89 -19.61 -15.09
C ILE A 258 2.34 -18.49 -16.03
N SER A 259 3.45 -17.83 -15.72
CA SER A 259 4.03 -16.74 -16.54
C SER A 259 5.29 -17.17 -17.28
N LEU A 260 5.72 -18.41 -17.05
CA LEU A 260 6.76 -19.14 -17.78
C LEU A 260 6.12 -19.87 -18.97
#